data_c96349351dd6b055a0e99559ea6887bf
#
_entry.id   c96349351dd6b055a0e99559ea6887bf
#
_cell.length_a   1.000
_cell.length_b   1.000
_cell.length_c   1.000
_cell.angle_alpha   90.00
_cell.angle_beta   90.00
_cell.angle_gamma   90.00
#
_symmetry.space_group_name_H-M   'P 1'
#
loop_
_entity.id
_entity.type
_entity.pdbx_description
1 polymer ?
#
loop_
_entity_poly.entity_id
_entity_poly.type
_entity_poly.pdbx_seq_one_letter_code
_entity_poly.pdbx_strand_id
1 'polypeptide(L)' 'MDLATAVAARRKELHLTQLDAAELSGVSERFVRAVEAGKASVQLDKLVGLLDALGLALAVELKR' A
#
# COMPACT_ATOMS: atom_id res chain seq x y z
N MET A 1 -0.13 -10.26 -9.48
CA MET A 1 0.73 -9.25 -8.82
C MET A 1 0.42 -9.23 -7.34
N ASP A 2 1.41 -9.33 -6.50
CA ASP A 2 1.19 -9.29 -5.06
C ASP A 2 1.03 -7.84 -4.56
N LEU A 3 0.56 -7.72 -3.33
CA LEU A 3 0.28 -6.43 -2.71
C LEU A 3 1.52 -5.53 -2.63
N ALA A 4 2.64 -6.08 -2.21
CA ALA A 4 3.88 -5.31 -2.07
C ALA A 4 4.31 -4.70 -3.41
N THR A 5 4.30 -5.51 -4.45
CA THR A 5 4.68 -5.08 -5.80
C THR A 5 3.68 -4.05 -6.35
N ALA A 6 2.39 -4.26 -6.14
CA ALA A 6 1.35 -3.35 -6.61
C ALA A 6 1.48 -1.96 -5.97
N VAL A 7 1.69 -1.92 -4.66
CA VAL A 7 1.84 -0.66 -3.92
C VAL A 7 3.09 0.09 -4.38
N ALA A 8 4.23 -0.59 -4.46
CA ALA A 8 5.48 0.04 -4.87
C ALA A 8 5.41 0.54 -6.30
N ALA A 9 4.86 -0.25 -7.23
CA ALA A 9 4.74 0.14 -8.63
C ALA A 9 3.85 1.37 -8.79
N ARG A 10 2.67 1.36 -8.14
CA ARG A 10 1.74 2.48 -8.24
C ARG A 10 2.31 3.75 -7.64
N ARG A 11 2.97 3.64 -6.48
CA ARG A 11 3.63 4.78 -5.86
C ARG A 11 4.66 5.42 -6.80
N LYS A 12 5.47 4.60 -7.45
CA LYS A 12 6.49 5.06 -8.40
C LYS A 12 5.87 5.69 -9.64
N GLU A 13 4.78 5.12 -10.16
CA GLU A 13 4.04 5.73 -11.28
C GLU A 13 3.56 7.14 -10.96
N LEU A 14 3.19 7.38 -9.71
CA LEU A 14 2.73 8.69 -9.25
C LEU A 14 3.89 9.60 -8.84
N HIS A 15 5.13 9.16 -9.00
CA HIS A 15 6.34 9.90 -8.63
C HIS A 15 6.39 10.28 -7.15
N LEU A 16 5.87 9.39 -6.29
CA LEU A 16 5.85 9.58 -4.84
C LEU A 16 6.99 8.82 -4.18
N THR A 17 7.57 9.41 -3.13
CA THR A 17 8.45 8.68 -2.23
C THR A 17 7.60 7.88 -1.23
N GLN A 18 8.23 6.99 -0.48
CA GLN A 18 7.52 6.29 0.60
C GLN A 18 6.99 7.27 1.64
N LEU A 19 7.76 8.32 1.93
CA LEU A 19 7.31 9.37 2.85
C LEU A 19 6.11 10.12 2.30
N ASP A 20 6.12 10.48 1.02
CA ASP A 20 4.99 11.15 0.37
C ASP A 20 3.72 10.31 0.49
N ALA A 21 3.81 9.03 0.19
CA ALA A 21 2.67 8.11 0.29
C ALA A 21 2.16 7.99 1.71
N ALA A 22 3.06 7.96 2.69
CA ALA A 22 2.71 7.94 4.10
C ALA A 22 1.93 9.20 4.50
N GLU A 23 2.42 10.36 4.11
CA GLU A 23 1.77 11.64 4.43
C GLU A 23 0.38 11.75 3.78
N LEU A 24 0.25 11.34 2.52
CA LEU A 24 -1.03 11.39 1.82
C LEU A 24 -2.08 10.46 2.44
N SER A 25 -1.65 9.32 2.94
CA SER A 25 -2.56 8.29 3.46
C SER A 25 -2.77 8.36 4.98
N GLY A 26 -2.01 9.19 5.67
CA GLY A 26 -2.12 9.31 7.13
C GLY A 26 -1.51 8.13 7.89
N VAL A 27 -0.62 7.37 7.26
CA VAL A 27 0.11 6.26 7.91
C VAL A 27 1.58 6.65 8.07
N SER A 28 2.35 5.87 8.83
CA SER A 28 3.77 6.11 8.98
C SER A 28 4.56 5.64 7.76
N GLU A 29 5.73 6.23 7.53
CA GLU A 29 6.65 5.76 6.50
C GLU A 29 7.06 4.31 6.77
N ARG A 30 7.25 3.94 8.04
CA ARG A 30 7.55 2.57 8.44
C ARG A 30 6.46 1.60 7.95
N PHE A 31 5.20 2.01 8.04
CA PHE A 31 4.09 1.19 7.58
C PHE A 31 4.19 0.96 6.06
N VAL A 32 4.44 2.02 5.30
CA VAL A 32 4.61 1.91 3.84
C VAL A 32 5.76 0.96 3.49
N ARG A 33 6.89 1.10 4.16
CA ARG A 33 8.04 0.21 3.96
C ARG A 33 7.69 -1.25 4.26
N ALA A 34 6.96 -1.49 5.35
CA ALA A 34 6.56 -2.84 5.73
C ALA A 34 5.67 -3.48 4.67
N VAL A 35 4.70 -2.73 4.15
CA VAL A 35 3.83 -3.20 3.07
C VAL A 35 4.63 -3.54 1.83
N GLU A 36 5.52 -2.66 1.41
CA GLU A 36 6.35 -2.85 0.21
C GLU A 36 7.39 -3.97 0.38
N ALA A 37 7.78 -4.25 1.61
CA ALA A 37 8.67 -5.37 1.92
C ALA A 37 7.95 -6.72 1.97
N GLY A 38 6.62 -6.72 1.84
CA GLY A 38 5.85 -7.95 1.83
C GLY A 38 5.52 -8.50 3.21
N LYS A 39 5.49 -7.64 4.25
CA LYS A 39 5.13 -8.08 5.59
C LYS A 39 3.74 -8.72 5.57
N ALA A 40 3.64 -9.93 6.11
CA ALA A 40 2.42 -10.74 6.03
C ALA A 40 1.29 -10.23 6.92
N SER A 41 1.60 -9.50 7.99
CA SER A 41 0.60 -9.05 8.96
C SER A 41 0.66 -7.53 9.11
N VAL A 42 -0.38 -6.85 8.61
CA VAL A 42 -0.52 -5.39 8.73
C VAL A 42 -1.95 -5.06 9.12
N GLN A 43 -2.16 -3.88 9.71
CA GLN A 43 -3.51 -3.43 10.05
C GLN A 43 -4.30 -3.12 8.78
N LEU A 44 -5.46 -3.75 8.65
CA LEU A 44 -6.28 -3.65 7.44
C LEU A 44 -6.77 -2.23 7.18
N ASP A 45 -7.21 -1.52 8.20
CA ASP A 45 -7.72 -0.14 8.06
C ASP A 45 -6.63 0.80 7.52
N LYS A 46 -5.41 0.66 8.00
CA LYS A 46 -4.27 1.45 7.51
C LYS A 46 -3.91 1.08 6.08
N LEU A 47 -3.98 -0.22 5.76
CA LEU A 47 -3.71 -0.68 4.41
C LEU A 47 -4.73 -0.11 3.43
N VAL A 48 -6.01 -0.14 3.77
CA VAL A 48 -7.07 0.42 2.93
C VAL A 48 -6.82 1.91 2.70
N GLY A 49 -6.45 2.66 3.74
CA GLY A 49 -6.12 4.07 3.61
C GLY A 49 -4.96 4.33 2.65
N LEU A 50 -3.91 3.51 2.73
CA LEU A 50 -2.77 3.61 1.82
C LEU A 50 -3.18 3.31 0.38
N LEU A 51 -3.95 2.25 0.16
CA LEU A 51 -4.42 1.89 -1.17
C LEU A 51 -5.30 2.98 -1.78
N ASP A 52 -6.24 3.52 -0.99
CA ASP A 52 -7.11 4.60 -1.45
C ASP A 52 -6.29 5.82 -1.89
N ALA A 53 -5.28 6.20 -1.12
CA ALA A 53 -4.43 7.34 -1.46
C ALA A 53 -3.67 7.13 -2.78
N LEU A 54 -3.39 5.87 -3.14
CA LEU A 54 -2.71 5.51 -4.38
C LEU A 54 -3.67 5.19 -5.53
N GLY A 55 -4.98 5.29 -5.32
CA GLY A 55 -5.97 4.93 -6.33
C GLY A 55 -6.09 3.43 -6.55
N LEU A 56 -5.76 2.63 -5.53
CA LEU A 56 -5.88 1.18 -5.57
C LEU A 56 -7.02 0.72 -4.67
N ALA A 57 -7.51 -0.49 -4.88
CA ALA A 57 -8.53 -1.09 -4.05
C ALA A 57 -8.21 -2.56 -3.79
N LEU A 58 -8.63 -3.05 -2.62
CA LEU A 58 -8.61 -4.47 -2.33
C LEU A 58 -9.84 -5.12 -2.95
N ALA A 59 -9.66 -6.29 -3.51
CA ALA A 59 -10.74 -7.09 -4.03
C ALA A 59 -10.74 -8.46 -3.34
N VAL A 60 -11.92 -9.02 -3.14
CA VAL A 60 -12.09 -10.36 -2.58
C VAL A 60 -12.55 -11.28 -3.69
N GLU A 61 -11.85 -12.38 -3.86
CA GLU A 61 -12.16 -13.36 -4.88
C GLU A 61 -12.37 -14.73 -4.24
N LEU A 62 -13.21 -15.55 -4.88
CA LEU A 62 -13.37 -16.93 -4.45
C LEU A 62 -12.10 -17.70 -4.82
N LYS A 63 -11.55 -18.37 -3.82
CA LYS A 63 -10.40 -19.23 -4.02
C LYS A 63 -10.86 -20.57 -4.56
N ARG A 64 -10.23 -21.03 -5.63
CA ARG A 64 -10.54 -22.30 -6.25
C ARG A 64 -9.53 -23.37 -5.86
#